data_8fdef37cd1e60cadc5e84ab842c096d6
#
_entry.id   8fdef37cd1e60cadc5e84ab842c096d6
#
_cell.length_a   1.000
_cell.length_b   1.000
_cell.length_c   1.000
_cell.angle_alpha   90.00
_cell.angle_beta   90.00
_cell.angle_gamma   90.00
#
_symmetry.space_group_name_H-M   'P 1'
#
loop_
_entity.id
_entity.type
_entity.pdbx_description
1 polymer ?
#
loop_
_entity_poly.entity_id
_entity_poly.type
_entity_poly.pdbx_seq_one_letter_code
_entity_poly.pdbx_strand_id
1 'polypeptide(L)'
;MFSRRTLLSLAAGGIAAPRLAFAQQTPRKVALYANVGADLTHYDVDVAGAELIKRETVTLPAGVQYAWPHASRRYLYVASSSSASGYGKAGTEHHVTAFSINPATGALSPHGAPIRLPTRPIHLSTDIPSENILVAFNNPSAVRVYRINKD
;
A
#
# COMPACT_ATOMS: atom_id res chain seq x y z
N MET A 1 87.79 20.46 -6.65
CA MET A 1 87.15 19.85 -5.49
C MET A 1 85.69 20.21 -5.52
N PHE A 2 84.84 19.33 -6.12
CA PHE A 2 83.43 19.66 -6.42
C PHE A 2 82.53 18.91 -5.43
N SER A 3 81.71 19.63 -4.65
CA SER A 3 80.71 19.12 -3.76
C SER A 3 79.35 19.06 -4.49
N ARG A 4 78.79 17.87 -4.70
CA ARG A 4 77.47 17.71 -5.24
C ARG A 4 76.46 17.54 -4.09
N ARG A 5 75.59 18.54 -3.89
CA ARG A 5 74.43 18.41 -3.01
C ARG A 5 73.27 17.91 -3.84
N THR A 6 72.88 16.71 -3.60
CA THR A 6 71.66 16.09 -4.18
C THR A 6 70.46 16.48 -3.36
N LEU A 7 69.56 17.27 -3.95
CA LEU A 7 68.25 17.59 -3.36
C LEU A 7 67.29 16.41 -3.67
N LEU A 8 66.87 15.68 -2.64
CA LEU A 8 65.76 14.76 -2.73
C LEU A 8 64.47 15.53 -2.57
N SER A 9 63.67 15.64 -3.65
CA SER A 9 62.31 16.15 -3.61
C SER A 9 61.37 14.98 -3.24
N LEU A 10 60.82 14.99 -2.03
CA LEU A 10 59.70 14.09 -1.67
C LEU A 10 58.42 14.63 -2.30
N ALA A 11 57.89 13.91 -3.29
CA ALA A 11 56.53 14.11 -3.79
C ALA A 11 55.56 13.46 -2.82
N ALA A 12 54.82 14.28 -2.04
CA ALA A 12 53.70 13.80 -1.23
C ALA A 12 52.49 13.49 -2.11
N GLY A 13 52.34 12.22 -2.50
CA GLY A 13 51.16 11.71 -3.20
C GLY A 13 49.97 11.72 -2.26
N GLY A 14 49.06 12.67 -2.40
CA GLY A 14 47.78 12.67 -1.71
C GLY A 14 46.92 11.51 -2.17
N ILE A 15 46.67 10.52 -1.32
CA ILE A 15 45.68 9.46 -1.53
C ILE A 15 44.30 10.09 -1.39
N ALA A 16 43.66 10.43 -2.50
CA ALA A 16 42.24 10.80 -2.53
C ALA A 16 41.42 9.54 -2.20
N ALA A 17 41.03 9.37 -0.94
CA ALA A 17 40.07 8.31 -0.57
C ALA A 17 38.73 8.59 -1.29
N PRO A 18 38.15 7.59 -2.00
CA PRO A 18 36.83 7.77 -2.57
C PRO A 18 35.82 7.97 -1.43
N ARG A 19 35.24 9.17 -1.37
CA ARG A 19 34.07 9.38 -0.52
C ARG A 19 32.95 8.51 -1.07
N LEU A 20 32.67 7.40 -0.39
CA LEU A 20 31.45 6.63 -0.63
C LEU A 20 30.27 7.59 -0.31
N ALA A 21 29.73 8.18 -1.35
CA ALA A 21 28.46 8.90 -1.24
C ALA A 21 27.41 7.83 -0.92
N PHE A 22 27.07 7.67 0.36
CA PHE A 22 25.86 6.97 0.74
C PHE A 22 24.73 7.78 0.14
N ALA A 23 24.13 7.23 -0.93
CA ALA A 23 22.90 7.78 -1.47
C ALA A 23 21.91 7.82 -0.31
N GLN A 24 21.58 9.01 0.18
CA GLN A 24 20.49 9.20 1.12
C GLN A 24 19.24 8.67 0.41
N GLN A 25 18.80 7.48 0.80
CA GLN A 25 17.51 6.98 0.36
C GLN A 25 16.48 8.00 0.82
N THR A 26 15.84 8.65 -0.14
CA THR A 26 14.69 9.52 0.15
C THR A 26 13.74 8.73 1.04
N PRO A 27 13.32 9.26 2.20
CA PRO A 27 12.42 8.55 3.10
C PRO A 27 11.22 8.05 2.30
N ARG A 28 11.04 6.73 2.25
CA ARG A 28 9.93 6.13 1.51
C ARG A 28 8.65 6.54 2.21
N LYS A 29 7.80 7.30 1.51
CA LYS A 29 6.51 7.69 2.04
C LYS A 29 5.69 6.44 2.39
N VAL A 30 5.20 6.36 3.62
CA VAL A 30 4.36 5.27 4.10
C VAL A 30 2.93 5.80 4.20
N ALA A 31 2.00 5.13 3.53
CA ALA A 31 0.57 5.40 3.61
C ALA A 31 -0.11 4.35 4.48
N LEU A 32 -1.07 4.78 5.30
CA LEU A 32 -1.94 3.93 6.08
C LEU A 32 -3.38 4.21 5.68
N TYR A 33 -4.18 3.16 5.55
CA TYR A 33 -5.61 3.26 5.30
C TYR A 33 -6.35 2.65 6.48
N ALA A 34 -7.24 3.45 7.10
CA ALA A 34 -8.06 3.01 8.22
C ALA A 34 -9.53 3.36 7.96
N ASN A 35 -10.45 2.55 8.46
CA ASN A 35 -11.87 2.77 8.24
C ASN A 35 -12.66 2.94 9.52
N VAL A 36 -13.74 3.72 9.41
CA VAL A 36 -14.86 3.78 10.36
C VAL A 36 -16.13 3.61 9.55
N GLY A 37 -16.83 2.48 9.75
CA GLY A 37 -18.00 2.16 8.94
C GLY A 37 -17.66 2.07 7.45
N ALA A 38 -18.31 2.88 6.63
CA ALA A 38 -18.11 2.94 5.18
C ALA A 38 -16.97 3.87 4.75
N ASP A 39 -16.49 4.71 5.64
CA ASP A 39 -15.46 5.71 5.35
C ASP A 39 -14.07 5.10 5.50
N LEU A 40 -13.31 5.11 4.42
CA LEU A 40 -11.92 4.68 4.35
C LEU A 40 -11.02 5.91 4.24
N THR A 41 -10.27 6.20 5.29
CA THR A 41 -9.41 7.38 5.40
C THR A 41 -7.96 7.02 5.14
N HIS A 42 -7.32 7.81 4.31
CA HIS A 42 -5.88 7.78 4.06
C HIS A 42 -5.14 8.67 5.05
N TYR A 43 -4.04 8.16 5.58
CA TYR A 43 -3.08 8.88 6.43
C TYR A 43 -1.67 8.77 5.87
N ASP A 44 -0.91 9.86 5.89
CA ASP A 44 0.53 9.79 5.81
C ASP A 44 1.08 9.36 7.18
N VAL A 45 2.05 8.45 7.17
CA VAL A 45 2.74 8.02 8.40
C VAL A 45 4.06 8.76 8.51
N ASP A 46 4.15 9.68 9.47
CA ASP A 46 5.44 10.24 9.89
C ASP A 46 6.09 9.29 10.91
N VAL A 47 7.02 8.46 10.42
CA VAL A 47 7.71 7.48 11.27
C VAL A 47 8.63 8.17 12.27
N ALA A 48 9.25 9.30 11.91
CA ALA A 48 10.17 10.01 12.77
C ALA A 48 9.46 10.77 13.90
N GLY A 49 8.34 11.42 13.55
CA GLY A 49 7.47 12.13 14.50
C GLY A 49 6.50 11.23 15.26
N ALA A 50 6.40 9.92 14.89
CA ALA A 50 5.39 8.98 15.39
C ALA A 50 3.95 9.53 15.27
N GLU A 51 3.62 10.12 14.11
CA GLU A 51 2.38 10.82 13.86
C GLU A 51 1.64 10.26 12.65
N LEU A 52 0.29 10.27 12.71
CA LEU A 52 -0.60 9.98 11.59
C LEU A 52 -1.24 11.28 11.09
N ILE A 53 -0.85 11.70 9.90
CA ILE A 53 -1.35 12.93 9.28
C ILE A 53 -2.53 12.57 8.38
N LYS A 54 -3.75 12.90 8.81
CA LYS A 54 -4.97 12.64 8.05
C LYS A 54 -4.93 13.38 6.70
N ARG A 55 -5.31 12.65 5.66
CA ARG A 55 -5.47 13.16 4.30
C ARG A 55 -6.93 13.08 3.88
N GLU A 56 -7.24 12.48 2.77
CA GLU A 56 -8.58 12.33 2.24
C GLU A 56 -9.29 11.08 2.76
N THR A 57 -10.61 11.09 2.62
CA THR A 57 -11.50 9.97 2.93
C THR A 57 -12.31 9.65 1.69
N VAL A 58 -12.43 8.37 1.36
CA VAL A 58 -13.36 7.85 0.35
C VAL A 58 -14.46 7.05 1.04
N THR A 59 -15.71 7.23 0.60
CA THR A 59 -16.86 6.52 1.17
C THR A 59 -17.25 5.37 0.24
N LEU A 60 -17.33 4.16 0.78
CA LEU A 60 -17.75 2.96 0.09
C LEU A 60 -19.28 2.79 0.12
N PRO A 61 -19.85 1.92 -0.73
CA PRO A 61 -21.31 1.64 -0.71
C PRO A 61 -21.83 1.09 0.61
N ALA A 62 -20.95 0.46 1.41
CA ALA A 62 -21.30 -0.14 2.71
C ALA A 62 -20.07 -0.22 3.62
N GLY A 63 -20.25 -0.63 4.87
CA GLY A 63 -19.17 -0.71 5.86
C GLY A 63 -18.03 -1.63 5.41
N VAL A 64 -16.80 -1.15 5.53
CA VAL A 64 -15.58 -1.88 5.16
C VAL A 64 -15.44 -3.12 6.06
N GLN A 65 -15.22 -4.28 5.45
CA GLN A 65 -14.98 -5.54 6.13
C GLN A 65 -13.50 -5.95 6.08
N TYR A 66 -12.88 -5.76 4.91
CA TYR A 66 -11.47 -6.10 4.69
C TYR A 66 -10.89 -5.33 3.51
N ALA A 67 -9.58 -5.12 3.52
CA ALA A 67 -8.86 -4.51 2.41
C ALA A 67 -7.54 -5.25 2.14
N TRP A 68 -7.17 -5.38 0.86
CA TRP A 68 -5.94 -6.04 0.45
C TRP A 68 -5.30 -5.33 -0.74
N PRO A 69 -3.99 -5.03 -0.71
CA PRO A 69 -3.31 -4.39 -1.81
C PRO A 69 -2.97 -5.40 -2.92
N HIS A 70 -3.00 -4.95 -4.16
CA HIS A 70 -2.40 -5.64 -5.29
C HIS A 70 -0.88 -5.74 -5.11
N ALA A 71 -0.21 -6.80 -5.61
CA ALA A 71 1.23 -7.01 -5.50
C ALA A 71 2.06 -5.81 -6.05
N SER A 72 1.56 -5.14 -7.11
CA SER A 72 2.19 -3.93 -7.65
C SER A 72 2.08 -2.70 -6.75
N ARG A 73 1.25 -2.75 -5.70
CA ARG A 73 0.90 -1.61 -4.83
C ARG A 73 0.28 -0.41 -5.56
N ARG A 74 -0.20 -0.62 -6.78
CA ARG A 74 -0.91 0.40 -7.56
C ARG A 74 -2.42 0.36 -7.36
N TYR A 75 -2.94 -0.72 -6.77
CA TYR A 75 -4.36 -0.91 -6.52
C TYR A 75 -4.61 -1.42 -5.11
N LEU A 76 -5.77 -1.05 -4.56
CA LEU A 76 -6.31 -1.54 -3.29
C LEU A 76 -7.71 -2.10 -3.55
N TYR A 77 -7.96 -3.33 -3.13
CA TYR A 77 -9.28 -3.96 -3.19
C TYR A 77 -9.91 -3.93 -1.82
N VAL A 78 -11.15 -3.48 -1.75
CA VAL A 78 -11.87 -3.29 -0.48
C VAL A 78 -13.20 -4.03 -0.52
N ALA A 79 -13.36 -5.00 0.37
CA ALA A 79 -14.62 -5.68 0.60
C ALA A 79 -15.47 -4.87 1.57
N SER A 80 -16.75 -4.66 1.23
CA SER A 80 -17.70 -3.90 2.05
C SER A 80 -19.03 -4.63 2.19
N SER A 81 -19.76 -4.37 3.28
CA SER A 81 -21.04 -5.01 3.57
C SER A 81 -21.90 -4.13 4.46
N SER A 82 -23.22 -4.12 4.18
CA SER A 82 -24.22 -3.51 5.05
C SER A 82 -24.65 -4.41 6.22
N SER A 83 -24.10 -5.64 6.32
CA SER A 83 -24.32 -6.50 7.49
C SER A 83 -23.61 -5.92 8.70
N ALA A 84 -24.28 -5.93 9.86
CA ALA A 84 -23.63 -5.65 11.13
C ALA A 84 -22.52 -6.68 11.43
N SER A 85 -21.52 -6.28 12.21
CA SER A 85 -20.50 -7.20 12.71
C SER A 85 -21.11 -8.20 13.69
N GLY A 86 -20.63 -9.45 13.68
CA GLY A 86 -21.12 -10.52 14.54
C GLY A 86 -22.34 -11.25 13.98
N TYR A 87 -23.20 -11.74 14.87
CA TYR A 87 -24.42 -12.49 14.54
C TYR A 87 -25.63 -11.61 14.19
N GLY A 88 -25.38 -10.36 13.81
CA GLY A 88 -26.44 -9.42 13.46
C GLY A 88 -27.22 -9.80 12.21
N LYS A 89 -28.25 -9.00 11.90
CA LYS A 89 -29.09 -9.17 10.71
C LYS A 89 -28.23 -9.12 9.44
N ALA A 90 -28.45 -10.09 8.55
CA ALA A 90 -27.80 -10.09 7.24
C ALA A 90 -28.17 -8.81 6.49
N GLY A 91 -27.18 -8.12 5.97
CA GLY A 91 -27.38 -6.99 5.08
C GLY A 91 -27.69 -7.45 3.66
N THR A 92 -28.01 -6.49 2.81
CA THR A 92 -28.38 -6.72 1.41
C THR A 92 -27.34 -6.19 0.41
N GLU A 93 -26.43 -5.35 0.88
CA GLU A 93 -25.39 -4.70 0.08
C GLU A 93 -24.01 -5.24 0.44
N HIS A 94 -23.41 -5.95 -0.50
CA HIS A 94 -22.10 -6.58 -0.35
C HIS A 94 -21.29 -6.36 -1.62
N HIS A 95 -20.09 -5.79 -1.53
CA HIS A 95 -19.31 -5.40 -2.69
C HIS A 95 -17.81 -5.65 -2.52
N VAL A 96 -17.09 -5.75 -3.64
CA VAL A 96 -15.67 -5.45 -3.74
C VAL A 96 -15.51 -4.20 -4.60
N THR A 97 -14.84 -3.21 -4.06
CA THR A 97 -14.48 -1.95 -4.76
C THR A 97 -12.99 -1.94 -4.99
N ALA A 98 -12.55 -1.62 -6.21
CA ALA A 98 -11.17 -1.40 -6.54
C ALA A 98 -10.87 0.11 -6.49
N PHE A 99 -9.70 0.45 -5.96
CA PHE A 99 -9.13 1.80 -5.99
C PHE A 99 -7.75 1.75 -6.65
N SER A 100 -7.44 2.74 -7.47
CA SER A 100 -6.06 3.04 -7.84
C SER A 100 -5.39 3.83 -6.72
N ILE A 101 -4.11 3.55 -6.47
CA ILE A 101 -3.28 4.24 -5.48
C ILE A 101 -2.34 5.17 -6.22
N ASN A 102 -2.38 6.45 -5.93
CA ASN A 102 -1.39 7.41 -6.44
C ASN A 102 -0.01 7.09 -5.82
N PRO A 103 1.01 6.74 -6.61
CA PRO A 103 2.30 6.29 -6.07
C PRO A 103 3.09 7.38 -5.35
N ALA A 104 2.81 8.66 -5.63
CA ALA A 104 3.49 9.79 -5.00
C ALA A 104 2.83 10.21 -3.69
N THR A 105 1.50 10.13 -3.62
CA THR A 105 0.74 10.66 -2.47
C THR A 105 0.11 9.58 -1.61
N GLY A 106 -0.21 8.40 -2.15
CA GLY A 106 -1.01 7.37 -1.50
C GLY A 106 -2.53 7.59 -1.65
N ALA A 107 -2.96 8.66 -2.32
CA ALA A 107 -4.36 8.98 -2.51
C ALA A 107 -5.10 7.88 -3.26
N LEU A 108 -6.34 7.60 -2.86
CA LEU A 108 -7.21 6.61 -3.47
C LEU A 108 -8.16 7.26 -4.47
N SER A 109 -8.27 6.65 -5.66
CA SER A 109 -9.28 7.02 -6.67
C SER A 109 -10.06 5.77 -7.06
N PRO A 110 -11.41 5.84 -7.18
CA PRO A 110 -12.20 4.69 -7.65
C PRO A 110 -11.68 4.17 -8.99
N HIS A 111 -11.61 2.84 -9.13
CA HIS A 111 -11.14 2.16 -10.33
C HIS A 111 -12.19 1.15 -10.79
N GLY A 112 -12.98 1.54 -11.76
CA GLY A 112 -14.16 0.78 -12.22
C GLY A 112 -15.35 0.83 -11.25
N ALA A 113 -16.41 0.10 -11.59
CA ALA A 113 -17.59 -0.02 -10.75
C ALA A 113 -17.39 -1.11 -9.68
N PRO A 114 -17.98 -0.95 -8.48
CA PRO A 114 -18.00 -2.01 -7.48
C PRO A 114 -18.69 -3.27 -8.00
N ILE A 115 -18.11 -4.44 -7.77
CA ILE A 115 -18.75 -5.71 -8.09
C ILE A 115 -19.59 -6.19 -6.89
N ARG A 116 -20.80 -6.68 -7.17
CA ARG A 116 -21.70 -7.21 -6.14
C ARG A 116 -21.29 -8.60 -5.72
N LEU A 117 -21.31 -8.83 -4.40
CA LEU A 117 -21.06 -10.13 -3.80
C LEU A 117 -22.39 -10.80 -3.36
N PRO A 118 -22.45 -12.14 -3.27
CA PRO A 118 -23.69 -12.85 -2.93
C PRO A 118 -24.07 -12.72 -1.46
N THR A 119 -23.10 -12.53 -0.57
CA THR A 119 -23.30 -12.44 0.88
C THR A 119 -22.15 -11.66 1.51
N ARG A 120 -22.19 -11.48 2.83
CA ARG A 120 -21.19 -10.75 3.59
C ARG A 120 -19.80 -11.36 3.44
N PRO A 121 -18.82 -10.64 2.88
CA PRO A 121 -17.42 -11.06 2.90
C PRO A 121 -16.83 -10.89 4.31
N ILE A 122 -15.96 -11.81 4.71
CA ILE A 122 -15.20 -11.73 5.98
C ILE A 122 -13.71 -11.55 5.78
N HIS A 123 -13.21 -11.90 4.60
CA HIS A 123 -11.80 -11.75 4.24
C HIS A 123 -11.66 -11.58 2.74
N LEU A 124 -10.62 -10.87 2.33
CA LEU A 124 -10.23 -10.69 0.95
C LEU A 124 -8.70 -10.74 0.84
N SER A 125 -8.19 -11.40 -0.17
CA SER A 125 -6.77 -11.40 -0.55
C SER A 125 -6.63 -11.52 -2.06
N THR A 126 -5.40 -11.48 -2.56
CA THR A 126 -5.08 -11.86 -3.95
C THR A 126 -4.21 -13.11 -3.96
N ASP A 127 -4.19 -13.82 -5.10
CA ASP A 127 -3.13 -14.79 -5.37
C ASP A 127 -1.77 -14.09 -5.51
N ILE A 128 -0.67 -14.86 -5.50
CA ILE A 128 0.70 -14.31 -5.51
C ILE A 128 0.94 -13.35 -6.69
N PRO A 129 0.59 -13.68 -7.95
CA PRO A 129 0.76 -12.76 -9.07
C PRO A 129 -0.27 -11.62 -9.08
N SER A 130 -1.26 -11.64 -8.18
CA SER A 130 -2.41 -10.73 -8.16
C SER A 130 -3.18 -10.70 -9.48
N GLU A 131 -3.45 -11.88 -10.05
CA GLU A 131 -4.32 -12.06 -11.21
C GLU A 131 -5.77 -12.34 -10.79
N ASN A 132 -5.97 -12.75 -9.54
CA ASN A 132 -7.27 -13.07 -8.99
C ASN A 132 -7.44 -12.50 -7.57
N ILE A 133 -8.69 -12.11 -7.26
CA ILE A 133 -9.14 -11.78 -5.91
C ILE A 133 -9.83 -13.00 -5.33
N LEU A 134 -9.46 -13.38 -4.11
CA LEU A 134 -10.07 -14.44 -3.32
C LEU A 134 -10.91 -13.81 -2.23
N VAL A 135 -12.20 -14.11 -2.18
CA VAL A 135 -13.13 -13.59 -1.16
C VAL A 135 -13.67 -14.75 -0.35
N ALA A 136 -13.49 -14.69 0.96
CA ALA A 136 -14.03 -15.67 1.90
C ALA A 136 -15.33 -15.18 2.53
N PHE A 137 -16.25 -16.12 2.71
CA PHE A 137 -17.56 -15.93 3.32
C PHE A 137 -17.76 -16.95 4.46
N ASN A 138 -18.54 -16.60 5.48
CA ASN A 138 -18.82 -17.51 6.59
C ASN A 138 -20.26 -18.07 6.59
N ASN A 139 -21.19 -17.41 5.89
CA ASN A 139 -22.58 -17.84 5.83
C ASN A 139 -23.19 -17.60 4.44
N PRO A 140 -23.33 -18.65 3.60
CA PRO A 140 -22.70 -19.96 3.77
C PRO A 140 -21.19 -19.90 3.68
N SER A 141 -20.49 -20.84 4.31
CA SER A 141 -19.03 -20.93 4.25
C SER A 141 -18.59 -21.22 2.83
N ALA A 142 -17.79 -20.33 2.25
CA ALA A 142 -17.32 -20.44 0.86
C ALA A 142 -16.09 -19.57 0.63
N VAL A 143 -15.34 -19.88 -0.43
CA VAL A 143 -14.37 -18.99 -1.06
C VAL A 143 -14.76 -18.84 -2.52
N ARG A 144 -14.79 -17.60 -3.00
CA ARG A 144 -14.96 -17.31 -4.42
C ARG A 144 -13.74 -16.62 -4.98
N VAL A 145 -13.44 -16.91 -6.24
CA VAL A 145 -12.31 -16.36 -6.98
C VAL A 145 -12.88 -15.48 -8.09
N TYR A 146 -12.36 -14.25 -8.18
CA TYR A 146 -12.72 -13.28 -9.19
C TYR A 146 -11.46 -12.88 -9.95
N ARG A 147 -11.49 -13.01 -11.26
CA ARG A 147 -10.36 -12.61 -12.10
C ARG A 147 -10.24 -11.09 -12.13
N ILE A 148 -9.00 -10.59 -11.99
CA ILE A 148 -8.67 -9.18 -12.17
C ILE A 148 -8.48 -8.95 -13.67
N ASN A 149 -9.27 -8.07 -14.26
CA ASN A 149 -9.09 -7.67 -15.66
C ASN A 149 -7.80 -6.85 -15.78
N LYS A 150 -7.05 -7.15 -16.81
CA LYS A 150 -5.93 -6.28 -17.22
C LYS A 150 -6.53 -5.21 -18.11
N ASP A 151 -6.48 -3.95 -17.65
CA ASP A 151 -6.81 -2.79 -18.46
C ASP A 151 -5.71 -2.52 -19.49
#